data_6db131ceb6cf81d26451aa97204f5458
#
_entry.id   6db131ceb6cf81d26451aa97204f5458
#
_cell.length_a   1.000
_cell.length_b   1.000
_cell.length_c   1.000
_cell.angle_alpha   90.00
_cell.angle_beta   90.00
_cell.angle_gamma   90.00
#
_symmetry.space_group_name_H-M   'P 1'
#
loop_
_entity.id
_entity.type
_entity.pdbx_description
1 polymer ?
#
loop_
_entity_poly.entity_id
_entity_poly.type
_entity_poly.pdbx_seq_one_letter_code
_entity_poly.pdbx_strand_id
1 'polypeptide(L)'
;MATSTPMQIGVIGLGRMGANIARRLIRDGHTCVVFDLDPEAVTALEQEGATGASSVADLVEKLSQPRAAWVMLPAGDVTGSTIQALASQMAAGDAIIDGGNSYYRDDMRRATELSERGIHLVDCGTSGGVWGLERGYSLMIGGEADVVERLDPIFASIAPGMGSVPRTPGRTGDPDPAEHGFLRCGPNGAGHFVKMVHNGIEYGMMASLAEGLNILENADAGKRAAEPDAETTPMEEPQFYQFDIDTAAVAEVWRRGSVIESWLLDLTAAALIHSPDLEEFAGRVSDSGEGRWTSIAALEEGVPAPVLSSALYSRFASRGLDNFADKALSAMRKGFGGHNEKKT
;
A
#
# COMPACT_ATOMS: atom_id res chain seq x y z
N MET A 1 -12.09 -25.49 -5.88
CA MET A 1 -12.36 -24.07 -6.11
C MET A 1 -13.83 -23.95 -6.41
N ALA A 2 -14.60 -23.21 -5.60
CA ALA A 2 -15.96 -22.87 -5.99
C ALA A 2 -15.82 -21.97 -7.23
N THR A 3 -16.42 -22.36 -8.35
CA THR A 3 -16.44 -21.54 -9.57
C THR A 3 -17.27 -20.29 -9.23
N SER A 4 -16.61 -19.13 -9.18
CA SER A 4 -17.32 -17.86 -9.04
C SER A 4 -18.32 -17.72 -10.19
N THR A 5 -19.49 -17.16 -9.92
CA THR A 5 -20.45 -16.88 -11.00
C THR A 5 -19.84 -15.82 -11.92
N PRO A 6 -19.65 -16.10 -13.22
CA PRO A 6 -19.07 -15.14 -14.15
C PRO A 6 -19.85 -13.81 -14.16
N MET A 7 -19.13 -12.71 -14.07
CA MET A 7 -19.68 -11.36 -14.12
C MET A 7 -18.99 -10.54 -15.20
N GLN A 8 -19.63 -9.45 -15.63
CA GLN A 8 -19.00 -8.44 -16.47
C GLN A 8 -18.64 -7.23 -15.63
N ILE A 9 -17.43 -6.67 -15.84
CA ILE A 9 -16.94 -5.50 -15.11
C ILE A 9 -16.10 -4.59 -16.02
N GLY A 10 -16.24 -3.28 -15.84
CA GLY A 10 -15.32 -2.29 -16.41
C GLY A 10 -14.07 -2.15 -15.55
N VAL A 11 -12.90 -1.97 -16.15
CA VAL A 11 -11.66 -1.65 -15.44
C VAL A 11 -11.03 -0.42 -16.09
N ILE A 12 -10.85 0.64 -15.30
CA ILE A 12 -10.26 1.91 -15.72
C ILE A 12 -8.94 2.14 -15.00
N GLY A 13 -7.91 2.45 -15.77
CA GLY A 13 -6.54 2.57 -15.27
C GLY A 13 -5.82 1.21 -15.32
N LEU A 14 -5.07 1.00 -16.40
CA LEU A 14 -4.42 -0.26 -16.72
C LEU A 14 -2.91 -0.24 -16.42
N GLY A 15 -2.51 0.55 -15.44
CA GLY A 15 -1.16 0.51 -14.88
C GLY A 15 -0.85 -0.85 -14.22
N ARG A 16 0.28 -0.93 -13.53
CA ARG A 16 0.81 -2.18 -12.94
C ARG A 16 -0.22 -3.00 -12.13
N MET A 17 -1.10 -2.34 -11.39
CA MET A 17 -2.12 -3.03 -10.58
C MET A 17 -3.40 -3.28 -11.36
N GLY A 18 -3.96 -2.29 -12.05
CA GLY A 18 -5.23 -2.42 -12.76
C GLY A 18 -5.19 -3.45 -13.87
N ALA A 19 -4.12 -3.50 -14.67
CA ALA A 19 -3.93 -4.56 -15.66
C ALA A 19 -3.88 -5.95 -15.02
N ASN A 20 -3.21 -6.09 -13.88
CA ASN A 20 -3.12 -7.37 -13.18
C ASN A 20 -4.47 -7.80 -12.55
N ILE A 21 -5.26 -6.86 -12.09
CA ILE A 21 -6.64 -7.11 -11.64
C ILE A 21 -7.49 -7.62 -12.81
N ALA A 22 -7.46 -6.95 -13.97
CA ALA A 22 -8.17 -7.39 -15.16
C ALA A 22 -7.74 -8.81 -15.58
N ARG A 23 -6.44 -9.11 -15.58
CA ARG A 23 -5.89 -10.45 -15.88
C ARG A 23 -6.42 -11.52 -14.93
N ARG A 24 -6.44 -11.25 -13.62
CA ARG A 24 -6.99 -12.21 -12.65
C ARG A 24 -8.47 -12.48 -12.90
N LEU A 25 -9.25 -11.45 -13.15
CA LEU A 25 -10.66 -11.55 -13.45
C LEU A 25 -10.91 -12.39 -14.73
N ILE A 26 -10.15 -12.13 -15.80
CA ILE A 26 -10.24 -12.89 -17.06
C ILE A 26 -9.85 -14.36 -16.82
N ARG A 27 -8.78 -14.64 -16.09
CA ARG A 27 -8.33 -16.00 -15.74
C ARG A 27 -9.40 -16.80 -14.99
N ASP A 28 -10.21 -16.11 -14.17
CA ASP A 28 -11.28 -16.73 -13.37
C ASP A 28 -12.65 -16.74 -14.10
N GLY A 29 -12.67 -16.34 -15.37
CA GLY A 29 -13.83 -16.46 -16.26
C GLY A 29 -14.75 -15.25 -16.30
N HIS A 30 -14.38 -14.12 -15.68
CA HIS A 30 -15.13 -12.87 -15.80
C HIS A 30 -14.87 -12.18 -17.16
N THR A 31 -15.82 -11.36 -17.61
CA THR A 31 -15.67 -10.54 -18.81
C THR A 31 -15.26 -9.12 -18.41
N CYS A 32 -14.11 -8.65 -18.90
CA CYS A 32 -13.60 -7.32 -18.60
C CYS A 32 -13.74 -6.38 -19.81
N VAL A 33 -14.34 -5.19 -19.60
CA VAL A 33 -14.26 -4.05 -20.51
C VAL A 33 -13.21 -3.09 -19.95
N VAL A 34 -12.17 -2.80 -20.72
CA VAL A 34 -10.99 -2.09 -20.20
C VAL A 34 -10.76 -0.75 -20.88
N PHE A 35 -10.35 0.25 -20.12
CA PHE A 35 -10.02 1.58 -20.63
C PHE A 35 -8.80 2.17 -19.91
N ASP A 36 -7.90 2.75 -20.69
CA ASP A 36 -6.81 3.61 -20.24
C ASP A 36 -6.57 4.73 -21.25
N LEU A 37 -5.89 5.79 -20.82
CA LEU A 37 -5.42 6.85 -21.74
C LEU A 37 -4.27 6.35 -22.66
N ASP A 38 -3.57 5.31 -22.23
CA ASP A 38 -2.58 4.62 -23.02
C ASP A 38 -3.25 3.51 -23.88
N PRO A 39 -3.37 3.69 -25.20
CA PRO A 39 -4.01 2.71 -26.07
C PRO A 39 -3.20 1.40 -26.19
N GLU A 40 -1.89 1.41 -25.91
CA GLU A 40 -1.07 0.20 -25.94
C GLU A 40 -1.44 -0.71 -24.77
N ALA A 41 -1.73 -0.16 -23.59
CA ALA A 41 -2.20 -0.90 -22.43
C ALA A 41 -3.57 -1.56 -22.68
N VAL A 42 -4.47 -0.86 -23.39
CA VAL A 42 -5.77 -1.42 -23.81
C VAL A 42 -5.57 -2.58 -24.78
N THR A 43 -4.79 -2.37 -25.84
CA THR A 43 -4.50 -3.38 -26.87
C THR A 43 -3.86 -4.63 -26.29
N ALA A 44 -2.94 -4.48 -25.33
CA ALA A 44 -2.31 -5.61 -24.66
C ALA A 44 -3.35 -6.51 -23.94
N LEU A 45 -4.30 -5.92 -23.24
CA LEU A 45 -5.36 -6.69 -22.57
C LEU A 45 -6.42 -7.25 -23.53
N GLU A 46 -6.67 -6.61 -24.68
CA GLU A 46 -7.52 -7.17 -25.71
C GLU A 46 -6.94 -8.49 -26.24
N GLN A 47 -5.62 -8.57 -26.43
CA GLN A 47 -4.93 -9.81 -26.81
C GLN A 47 -5.04 -10.90 -25.75
N GLU A 48 -5.29 -10.54 -24.50
CA GLU A 48 -5.48 -11.44 -23.37
C GLU A 48 -6.97 -11.76 -23.08
N GLY A 49 -7.90 -11.26 -23.92
CA GLY A 49 -9.33 -11.60 -23.87
C GLY A 49 -10.23 -10.52 -23.25
N ALA A 50 -9.74 -9.32 -23.00
CA ALA A 50 -10.57 -8.19 -22.62
C ALA A 50 -11.28 -7.57 -23.84
N THR A 51 -12.31 -6.78 -23.59
CA THR A 51 -12.93 -5.88 -24.57
C THR A 51 -12.39 -4.46 -24.35
N GLY A 52 -11.67 -3.91 -25.31
CA GLY A 52 -11.17 -2.54 -25.22
C GLY A 52 -12.27 -1.51 -25.36
N ALA A 53 -12.12 -0.39 -24.70
CA ALA A 53 -12.96 0.81 -24.82
C ALA A 53 -12.11 2.02 -25.22
N SER A 54 -12.68 2.90 -26.02
CA SER A 54 -12.03 4.13 -26.52
C SER A 54 -12.25 5.34 -25.61
N SER A 55 -13.18 5.23 -24.67
CA SER A 55 -13.53 6.28 -23.71
C SER A 55 -14.29 5.70 -22.52
N VAL A 56 -14.46 6.50 -21.46
CA VAL A 56 -15.34 6.14 -20.33
C VAL A 56 -16.79 5.90 -20.78
N ALA A 57 -17.29 6.71 -21.71
CA ALA A 57 -18.64 6.52 -22.26
C ALA A 57 -18.76 5.21 -23.05
N ASP A 58 -17.80 4.88 -23.90
CA ASP A 58 -17.75 3.63 -24.65
C ASP A 58 -17.63 2.42 -23.72
N LEU A 59 -16.87 2.53 -22.62
CA LEU A 59 -16.81 1.50 -21.59
C LEU A 59 -18.19 1.25 -20.97
N VAL A 60 -18.90 2.29 -20.56
CA VAL A 60 -20.22 2.16 -19.93
C VAL A 60 -21.26 1.59 -20.91
N GLU A 61 -21.19 1.97 -22.19
CA GLU A 61 -22.09 1.44 -23.25
C GLU A 61 -21.89 -0.06 -23.45
N LYS A 62 -20.65 -0.56 -23.33
CA LYS A 62 -20.31 -1.97 -23.47
C LYS A 62 -20.67 -2.83 -22.25
N LEU A 63 -21.03 -2.20 -21.11
CA LEU A 63 -21.38 -2.89 -19.88
C LEU A 63 -22.90 -3.17 -19.80
N SER A 64 -23.25 -4.35 -19.32
CA SER A 64 -24.64 -4.77 -19.06
C SER A 64 -25.10 -4.35 -17.66
N GLN A 65 -26.34 -3.90 -17.54
CA GLN A 65 -26.94 -3.52 -16.25
C GLN A 65 -27.30 -4.76 -15.38
N PRO A 66 -27.16 -4.66 -14.05
CA PRO A 66 -26.56 -3.55 -13.29
C PRO A 66 -25.04 -3.53 -13.49
N ARG A 67 -24.52 -2.38 -13.93
CA ARG A 67 -23.11 -2.22 -14.28
C ARG A 67 -22.22 -2.19 -13.04
N ALA A 68 -20.97 -2.64 -13.20
CA ALA A 68 -19.91 -2.44 -12.23
C ALA A 68 -18.66 -1.91 -12.95
N ALA A 69 -17.98 -0.91 -12.38
CA ALA A 69 -16.75 -0.38 -12.93
C ALA A 69 -15.70 -0.18 -11.81
N TRP A 70 -14.53 -0.77 -11.99
CA TRP A 70 -13.37 -0.64 -11.11
C TRP A 70 -12.46 0.48 -11.60
N VAL A 71 -12.18 1.44 -10.73
CA VAL A 71 -11.27 2.57 -10.99
C VAL A 71 -9.96 2.33 -10.25
N MET A 72 -8.84 2.21 -10.98
CA MET A 72 -7.50 2.01 -10.41
C MET A 72 -6.58 3.13 -10.86
N LEU A 73 -6.80 4.32 -10.33
CA LEU A 73 -6.10 5.54 -10.71
C LEU A 73 -5.40 6.19 -9.50
N PRO A 74 -4.47 7.13 -9.73
CA PRO A 74 -3.89 7.93 -8.64
C PRO A 74 -4.96 8.68 -7.86
N ALA A 75 -4.84 8.67 -6.52
CA ALA A 75 -5.78 9.36 -5.63
C ALA A 75 -5.91 10.86 -5.93
N GLY A 76 -7.05 11.45 -5.60
CA GLY A 76 -7.34 12.86 -5.77
C GLY A 76 -8.18 13.19 -7.00
N ASP A 77 -7.82 14.25 -7.72
CA ASP A 77 -8.65 14.84 -8.79
C ASP A 77 -8.86 13.88 -9.97
N VAL A 78 -7.85 13.08 -10.31
CA VAL A 78 -7.94 12.13 -11.44
C VAL A 78 -9.00 11.06 -11.14
N THR A 79 -8.94 10.45 -9.97
CA THR A 79 -9.96 9.48 -9.52
C THR A 79 -11.32 10.15 -9.40
N GLY A 80 -11.40 11.34 -8.78
CA GLY A 80 -12.66 12.08 -8.63
C GLY A 80 -13.32 12.41 -9.96
N SER A 81 -12.59 12.96 -10.92
CA SER A 81 -13.12 13.29 -12.24
C SER A 81 -13.56 12.06 -13.06
N THR A 82 -12.85 10.95 -12.91
CA THR A 82 -13.21 9.68 -13.58
C THR A 82 -14.50 9.09 -12.97
N ILE A 83 -14.65 9.11 -11.65
CA ILE A 83 -15.87 8.67 -10.97
C ILE A 83 -17.07 9.54 -11.43
N GLN A 84 -16.92 10.86 -11.54
CA GLN A 84 -17.96 11.74 -12.04
C GLN A 84 -18.29 11.49 -13.53
N ALA A 85 -17.27 11.21 -14.36
CA ALA A 85 -17.48 10.85 -15.76
C ALA A 85 -18.26 9.53 -15.89
N LEU A 86 -17.92 8.50 -15.11
CA LEU A 86 -18.68 7.26 -15.03
C LEU A 86 -20.12 7.52 -14.58
N ALA A 87 -20.28 8.24 -13.48
CA ALA A 87 -21.60 8.56 -12.93
C ALA A 87 -22.49 9.30 -13.92
N SER A 88 -21.93 10.13 -14.81
CA SER A 88 -22.70 10.84 -15.83
C SER A 88 -23.35 9.91 -16.89
N GLN A 89 -22.83 8.71 -17.04
CA GLN A 89 -23.25 7.69 -18.03
C GLN A 89 -23.96 6.48 -17.39
N MET A 90 -23.83 6.31 -16.08
CA MET A 90 -24.42 5.22 -15.32
C MET A 90 -25.85 5.51 -14.85
N ALA A 91 -26.58 4.47 -14.50
CA ALA A 91 -27.96 4.50 -14.05
C ALA A 91 -28.10 4.03 -12.59
N ALA A 92 -29.27 4.23 -12.01
CA ALA A 92 -29.60 3.71 -10.69
C ALA A 92 -29.40 2.19 -10.63
N GLY A 93 -28.78 1.69 -9.56
CA GLY A 93 -28.41 0.28 -9.35
C GLY A 93 -27.01 -0.06 -9.85
N ASP A 94 -26.36 0.78 -10.66
CA ASP A 94 -24.98 0.57 -11.07
C ASP A 94 -24.00 0.86 -9.92
N ALA A 95 -22.81 0.26 -9.95
CA ALA A 95 -21.78 0.41 -8.92
C ALA A 95 -20.45 0.88 -9.50
N ILE A 96 -19.80 1.81 -8.80
CA ILE A 96 -18.43 2.24 -9.06
C ILE A 96 -17.55 1.77 -7.90
N ILE A 97 -16.44 1.10 -8.19
CA ILE A 97 -15.47 0.64 -7.20
C ILE A 97 -14.24 1.53 -7.30
N ASP A 98 -13.96 2.31 -6.26
CA ASP A 98 -12.68 3.02 -6.12
C ASP A 98 -11.66 2.04 -5.50
N GLY A 99 -10.79 1.50 -6.34
CA GLY A 99 -9.75 0.53 -5.94
C GLY A 99 -8.37 1.15 -5.79
N GLY A 100 -8.26 2.48 -5.90
CA GLY A 100 -7.03 3.24 -5.73
C GLY A 100 -6.61 3.37 -4.26
N ASN A 101 -5.65 4.23 -4.01
CA ASN A 101 -5.24 4.61 -2.66
C ASN A 101 -5.94 5.92 -2.23
N SER A 102 -7.26 5.96 -2.31
CA SER A 102 -8.04 7.17 -2.05
C SER A 102 -8.13 7.49 -0.55
N TYR A 103 -8.36 8.77 -0.25
CA TYR A 103 -8.61 9.20 1.11
C TYR A 103 -10.07 8.89 1.50
N TYR A 104 -10.28 8.11 2.54
CA TYR A 104 -11.59 7.62 2.95
C TYR A 104 -12.68 8.71 3.07
N ARG A 105 -12.29 9.94 3.43
CA ARG A 105 -13.24 11.07 3.52
C ARG A 105 -13.77 11.51 2.14
N ASP A 106 -12.96 11.32 1.09
CA ASP A 106 -13.41 11.60 -0.27
C ASP A 106 -14.43 10.58 -0.73
N ASP A 107 -14.23 9.31 -0.35
CA ASP A 107 -15.20 8.24 -0.65
C ASP A 107 -16.54 8.50 0.03
N MET A 108 -16.53 8.90 1.30
CA MET A 108 -17.77 9.25 2.02
C MET A 108 -18.53 10.40 1.35
N ARG A 109 -17.83 11.44 0.88
CA ARG A 109 -18.45 12.56 0.14
C ARG A 109 -19.01 12.12 -1.20
N ARG A 110 -18.19 11.39 -2.00
CA ARG A 110 -18.59 10.86 -3.30
C ARG A 110 -19.77 9.90 -3.19
N ALA A 111 -19.77 9.01 -2.19
CA ALA A 111 -20.87 8.09 -1.95
C ALA A 111 -22.18 8.83 -1.68
N THR A 112 -22.16 9.91 -0.89
CA THR A 112 -23.33 10.75 -0.64
C THR A 112 -23.85 11.37 -1.94
N GLU A 113 -22.98 11.97 -2.74
CA GLU A 113 -23.34 12.59 -4.03
C GLU A 113 -23.91 11.59 -5.02
N LEU A 114 -23.33 10.38 -5.13
CA LEU A 114 -23.75 9.34 -6.06
C LEU A 114 -25.08 8.72 -5.64
N SER A 115 -25.33 8.59 -4.34
CA SER A 115 -26.58 8.03 -3.79
C SER A 115 -27.82 8.83 -4.20
N GLU A 116 -27.72 10.14 -4.41
CA GLU A 116 -28.80 11.00 -4.91
C GLU A 116 -29.30 10.57 -6.30
N ARG A 117 -28.45 9.85 -7.03
CA ARG A 117 -28.73 9.30 -8.37
C ARG A 117 -28.98 7.80 -8.36
N GLY A 118 -28.98 7.19 -7.18
CA GLY A 118 -29.10 5.73 -7.01
C GLY A 118 -27.90 4.95 -7.51
N ILE A 119 -26.74 5.58 -7.67
CA ILE A 119 -25.48 4.94 -8.06
C ILE A 119 -24.70 4.62 -6.77
N HIS A 120 -24.19 3.41 -6.68
CA HIS A 120 -23.46 2.93 -5.50
C HIS A 120 -21.95 3.18 -5.65
N LEU A 121 -21.32 3.72 -4.62
CA LEU A 121 -19.86 3.72 -4.49
C LEU A 121 -19.44 2.57 -3.59
N VAL A 122 -18.36 1.91 -3.96
CA VAL A 122 -17.66 0.92 -3.12
C VAL A 122 -16.20 1.36 -3.06
N ASP A 123 -15.67 1.58 -1.88
CA ASP A 123 -14.25 1.84 -1.67
C ASP A 123 -13.53 0.51 -1.38
N CYS A 124 -12.45 0.25 -2.08
CA CYS A 124 -11.73 -1.01 -1.98
C CYS A 124 -10.22 -0.79 -1.83
N GLY A 125 -9.78 -0.74 -0.59
CA GLY A 125 -8.35 -0.72 -0.27
C GLY A 125 -7.69 -2.03 -0.71
N THR A 126 -6.72 -1.92 -1.63
CA THR A 126 -6.07 -3.05 -2.28
C THR A 126 -4.61 -3.17 -1.84
N SER A 127 -4.22 -4.31 -1.27
CA SER A 127 -2.85 -4.61 -0.85
C SER A 127 -2.29 -5.83 -1.57
N GLY A 128 -1.05 -5.74 -2.10
CA GLY A 128 -0.37 -6.81 -2.86
C GLY A 128 0.60 -6.27 -3.91
N GLY A 129 0.45 -5.00 -4.27
CA GLY A 129 1.35 -4.30 -5.20
C GLY A 129 1.48 -5.00 -6.55
N VAL A 130 2.68 -5.01 -7.09
CA VAL A 130 2.97 -5.61 -8.40
C VAL A 130 2.89 -7.14 -8.40
N TRP A 131 2.97 -7.77 -7.24
CA TRP A 131 2.93 -9.22 -7.06
C TRP A 131 1.51 -9.80 -7.00
N GLY A 132 0.49 -8.94 -6.99
CA GLY A 132 -0.91 -9.35 -6.88
C GLY A 132 -1.41 -10.23 -8.01
N LEU A 133 -0.78 -10.18 -9.20
CA LEU A 133 -1.15 -11.07 -10.31
C LEU A 133 -1.04 -12.54 -9.90
N GLU A 134 0.03 -12.94 -9.24
CA GLU A 134 0.28 -14.32 -8.86
C GLU A 134 -0.21 -14.62 -7.42
N ARG A 135 0.00 -13.68 -6.49
CA ARG A 135 -0.33 -13.88 -5.07
C ARG A 135 -1.78 -13.56 -4.71
N GLY A 136 -2.51 -12.82 -5.56
CA GLY A 136 -3.77 -12.19 -5.21
C GLY A 136 -3.58 -10.90 -4.42
N TYR A 137 -4.69 -10.19 -4.21
CA TYR A 137 -4.72 -8.93 -3.47
C TYR A 137 -5.59 -9.09 -2.22
N SER A 138 -5.06 -8.67 -1.07
CA SER A 138 -5.88 -8.51 0.13
C SER A 138 -6.76 -7.27 -0.02
N LEU A 139 -8.08 -7.42 0.17
CA LEU A 139 -9.08 -6.40 -0.11
C LEU A 139 -9.83 -5.99 1.15
N MET A 140 -9.82 -4.69 1.45
CA MET A 140 -10.55 -4.06 2.54
C MET A 140 -11.66 -3.20 1.94
N ILE A 141 -12.92 -3.58 2.11
CA ILE A 141 -14.04 -3.08 1.32
C ILE A 141 -14.98 -2.27 2.19
N GLY A 142 -15.35 -1.09 1.71
CA GLY A 142 -16.39 -0.24 2.30
C GLY A 142 -17.54 -0.04 1.31
N GLY A 143 -18.78 -0.07 1.79
CA GLY A 143 -19.95 0.10 0.94
C GLY A 143 -21.23 -0.48 1.54
N GLU A 144 -22.35 -0.33 0.83
CA GLU A 144 -23.62 -0.94 1.19
C GLU A 144 -23.50 -2.47 1.16
N ALA A 145 -24.13 -3.16 2.12
CA ALA A 145 -23.92 -4.59 2.31
C ALA A 145 -24.37 -5.44 1.11
N ASP A 146 -25.55 -5.16 0.59
CA ASP A 146 -26.14 -5.85 -0.56
C ASP A 146 -25.37 -5.61 -1.86
N VAL A 147 -24.82 -4.41 -2.02
CA VAL A 147 -24.01 -4.07 -3.19
C VAL A 147 -22.66 -4.78 -3.13
N VAL A 148 -22.01 -4.83 -1.95
CA VAL A 148 -20.74 -5.55 -1.77
C VAL A 148 -20.97 -7.06 -1.96
N GLU A 149 -22.02 -7.64 -1.37
CA GLU A 149 -22.37 -9.06 -1.54
C GLU A 149 -22.62 -9.42 -3.02
N ARG A 150 -23.30 -8.56 -3.78
CA ARG A 150 -23.46 -8.74 -5.23
C ARG A 150 -22.12 -8.83 -5.97
N LEU A 151 -21.11 -8.13 -5.49
CA LEU A 151 -19.77 -8.04 -6.10
C LEU A 151 -18.77 -9.06 -5.52
N ASP A 152 -19.18 -9.90 -4.56
CA ASP A 152 -18.34 -10.94 -3.96
C ASP A 152 -17.61 -11.82 -4.98
N PRO A 153 -18.23 -12.25 -6.10
CA PRO A 153 -17.53 -13.04 -7.11
C PRO A 153 -16.32 -12.31 -7.71
N ILE A 154 -16.39 -10.98 -7.87
CA ILE A 154 -15.28 -10.15 -8.35
C ILE A 154 -14.17 -10.08 -7.29
N PHE A 155 -14.54 -9.82 -6.02
CA PHE A 155 -13.56 -9.74 -4.94
C PHE A 155 -12.86 -11.07 -4.68
N ALA A 156 -13.62 -12.19 -4.72
CA ALA A 156 -13.07 -13.52 -4.54
C ALA A 156 -12.04 -13.87 -5.62
N SER A 157 -12.27 -13.47 -6.89
CA SER A 157 -11.36 -13.72 -8.01
C SER A 157 -10.07 -12.88 -7.90
N ILE A 158 -10.17 -11.66 -7.35
CA ILE A 158 -9.02 -10.79 -7.15
C ILE A 158 -8.20 -11.22 -5.92
N ALA A 159 -8.87 -11.71 -4.89
CA ALA A 159 -8.25 -12.10 -3.62
C ALA A 159 -7.33 -13.33 -3.73
N PRO A 160 -6.44 -13.58 -2.75
CA PRO A 160 -5.52 -14.72 -2.75
C PRO A 160 -6.22 -16.07 -2.55
N GLY A 161 -7.45 -16.10 -2.04
CA GLY A 161 -8.10 -17.31 -1.54
C GLY A 161 -7.44 -17.80 -0.24
N MET A 162 -7.77 -19.02 0.18
CA MET A 162 -7.19 -19.64 1.39
C MET A 162 -5.66 -19.74 1.35
N GLY A 163 -5.08 -19.87 0.16
CA GLY A 163 -3.64 -19.98 -0.02
C GLY A 163 -3.00 -21.08 0.83
N SER A 164 -1.78 -20.83 1.30
CA SER A 164 -1.01 -21.72 2.20
C SER A 164 -1.09 -21.32 3.67
N VAL A 165 -1.79 -20.24 4.00
CA VAL A 165 -1.91 -19.77 5.39
C VAL A 165 -2.90 -20.66 6.14
N PRO A 166 -2.49 -21.30 7.24
CA PRO A 166 -3.41 -22.15 8.03
C PRO A 166 -4.51 -21.28 8.66
N ARG A 167 -5.68 -21.87 8.86
CA ARG A 167 -6.78 -21.18 9.57
C ARG A 167 -6.35 -20.76 10.97
N THR A 168 -6.76 -19.56 11.36
CA THR A 168 -6.52 -19.06 12.72
C THR A 168 -7.13 -20.03 13.75
N PRO A 169 -6.37 -20.47 14.77
CA PRO A 169 -6.89 -21.34 15.80
C PRO A 169 -8.17 -20.77 16.46
N GLY A 170 -9.20 -21.59 16.58
CA GLY A 170 -10.50 -21.19 17.11
C GLY A 170 -11.56 -20.82 16.05
N ARG A 171 -11.20 -20.63 14.79
CA ARG A 171 -12.19 -20.51 13.71
C ARG A 171 -12.82 -21.87 13.41
N THR A 172 -14.17 -21.89 13.31
CA THR A 172 -14.98 -23.10 13.05
C THR A 172 -15.96 -22.84 11.89
N GLY A 173 -16.58 -23.88 11.36
CA GLY A 173 -17.50 -23.79 10.22
C GLY A 173 -16.77 -23.62 8.88
N ASP A 174 -17.52 -23.23 7.84
CA ASP A 174 -16.95 -22.94 6.52
C ASP A 174 -16.10 -21.67 6.56
N PRO A 175 -15.04 -21.58 5.73
CA PRO A 175 -14.25 -20.37 5.61
C PRO A 175 -15.09 -19.16 5.18
N ASP A 176 -14.91 -18.04 5.86
CA ASP A 176 -15.56 -16.77 5.52
C ASP A 176 -14.71 -15.94 4.52
N PRO A 177 -15.25 -14.84 3.96
CA PRO A 177 -14.52 -13.99 3.03
C PRO A 177 -13.17 -13.47 3.56
N ALA A 178 -13.06 -13.18 4.87
CA ALA A 178 -11.80 -12.73 5.46
C ALA A 178 -10.70 -13.80 5.37
N GLU A 179 -11.06 -15.08 5.47
CA GLU A 179 -10.11 -16.19 5.32
C GLU A 179 -9.68 -16.37 3.86
N HIS A 180 -10.46 -15.84 2.90
CA HIS A 180 -10.11 -15.77 1.49
C HIS A 180 -9.34 -14.50 1.12
N GLY A 181 -9.13 -13.58 2.06
CA GLY A 181 -8.34 -12.36 1.87
C GLY A 181 -9.13 -11.15 1.39
N PHE A 182 -10.46 -11.14 1.53
CA PHE A 182 -11.29 -9.96 1.30
C PHE A 182 -12.35 -9.81 2.39
N LEU A 183 -12.67 -8.57 2.76
CA LEU A 183 -13.63 -8.31 3.83
C LEU A 183 -14.36 -6.99 3.61
N ARG A 184 -15.69 -7.02 3.75
CA ARG A 184 -16.46 -5.79 3.97
C ARG A 184 -16.21 -5.27 5.38
N CYS A 185 -15.44 -4.17 5.50
CA CYS A 185 -15.04 -3.56 6.78
C CYS A 185 -16.15 -2.69 7.39
N GLY A 186 -17.08 -2.20 6.58
CA GLY A 186 -18.15 -1.31 7.04
C GLY A 186 -18.82 -0.54 5.90
N PRO A 187 -19.51 0.59 6.20
CA PRO A 187 -20.07 1.47 5.19
C PRO A 187 -18.98 2.15 4.36
N ASN A 188 -19.39 3.00 3.42
CA ASN A 188 -18.49 3.78 2.56
C ASN A 188 -17.40 4.51 3.35
N GLY A 189 -16.19 4.41 2.88
CA GLY A 189 -14.98 4.92 3.52
C GLY A 189 -14.28 3.93 4.45
N ALA A 190 -14.98 2.89 4.95
CA ALA A 190 -14.40 1.93 5.90
C ALA A 190 -13.29 1.09 5.26
N GLY A 191 -13.37 0.77 3.99
CA GLY A 191 -12.35 0.03 3.26
C GLY A 191 -11.04 0.79 3.19
N HIS A 192 -11.06 2.01 2.67
CA HIS A 192 -9.87 2.86 2.60
C HIS A 192 -9.38 3.32 3.98
N PHE A 193 -10.27 3.48 4.97
CA PHE A 193 -9.85 3.74 6.36
C PHE A 193 -8.99 2.58 6.90
N VAL A 194 -9.46 1.34 6.78
CA VAL A 194 -8.70 0.16 7.20
C VAL A 194 -7.41 0.03 6.40
N LYS A 195 -7.46 0.32 5.09
CA LYS A 195 -6.28 0.27 4.21
C LYS A 195 -5.22 1.31 4.60
N MET A 196 -5.58 2.55 4.94
CA MET A 196 -4.60 3.55 5.36
C MET A 196 -3.93 3.17 6.68
N VAL A 197 -4.68 2.58 7.63
CA VAL A 197 -4.12 2.07 8.89
C VAL A 197 -3.15 0.91 8.62
N HIS A 198 -3.52 -0.03 7.72
CA HIS A 198 -2.61 -1.08 7.25
C HIS A 198 -1.29 -0.48 6.73
N ASN A 199 -1.34 0.55 5.90
CA ASN A 199 -0.13 1.19 5.38
C ASN A 199 0.65 1.94 6.47
N GLY A 200 -0.02 2.53 7.46
CA GLY A 200 0.64 3.08 8.64
C GLY A 200 1.46 2.02 9.39
N ILE A 201 0.87 0.84 9.60
CA ILE A 201 1.56 -0.32 10.22
C ILE A 201 2.75 -0.76 9.34
N GLU A 202 2.57 -0.84 8.02
CA GLU A 202 3.63 -1.15 7.06
C GLU A 202 4.82 -0.19 7.20
N TYR A 203 4.58 1.13 7.33
CA TYR A 203 5.64 2.13 7.57
C TYR A 203 6.41 1.83 8.85
N GLY A 204 5.72 1.50 9.94
CA GLY A 204 6.35 1.13 11.22
C GLY A 204 7.20 -0.13 11.11
N MET A 205 6.70 -1.18 10.46
CA MET A 205 7.44 -2.41 10.23
C MET A 205 8.69 -2.18 9.37
N MET A 206 8.56 -1.44 8.28
CA MET A 206 9.70 -1.09 7.41
C MET A 206 10.76 -0.29 8.17
N ALA A 207 10.36 0.71 8.97
CA ALA A 207 11.28 1.51 9.76
C ALA A 207 12.05 0.64 10.77
N SER A 208 11.35 -0.23 11.50
CA SER A 208 11.98 -1.12 12.50
C SER A 208 12.98 -2.08 11.86
N LEU A 209 12.66 -2.68 10.71
CA LEU A 209 13.58 -3.54 9.97
C LEU A 209 14.81 -2.76 9.50
N ALA A 210 14.60 -1.57 8.93
CA ALA A 210 15.69 -0.72 8.43
C ALA A 210 16.62 -0.26 9.56
N GLU A 211 16.09 0.18 10.70
CA GLU A 211 16.87 0.58 11.87
C GLU A 211 17.68 -0.60 12.43
N GLY A 212 17.06 -1.78 12.55
CA GLY A 212 17.75 -2.99 13.01
C GLY A 212 18.91 -3.40 12.10
N LEU A 213 18.68 -3.41 10.78
CA LEU A 213 19.71 -3.72 9.80
C LEU A 213 20.83 -2.66 9.81
N ASN A 214 20.49 -1.37 9.96
CA ASN A 214 21.49 -0.31 10.07
C ASN A 214 22.36 -0.45 11.33
N ILE A 215 21.83 -0.95 12.45
CA ILE A 215 22.62 -1.29 13.64
C ILE A 215 23.62 -2.39 13.32
N LEU A 216 23.19 -3.44 12.60
CA LEU A 216 24.08 -4.55 12.22
C LEU A 216 25.16 -4.12 11.23
N GLU A 217 24.83 -3.29 10.28
CA GLU A 217 25.75 -2.70 9.30
C GLU A 217 26.86 -1.89 9.98
N ASN A 218 26.53 -1.23 11.10
CA ASN A 218 27.49 -0.45 11.90
C ASN A 218 28.08 -1.21 13.09
N ALA A 219 27.92 -2.54 13.15
CA ALA A 219 28.45 -3.36 14.26
C ALA A 219 29.99 -3.40 14.33
N ASP A 220 30.68 -2.88 13.33
CA ASP A 220 32.13 -2.71 13.26
C ASP A 220 32.63 -1.32 13.71
N ALA A 221 31.74 -0.46 14.21
CA ALA A 221 32.06 0.93 14.57
C ALA A 221 33.27 1.05 15.52
N GLY A 222 33.54 0.04 16.36
CA GLY A 222 34.70 -0.03 17.23
C GLY A 222 36.04 -0.24 16.52
N LYS A 223 36.04 -0.57 15.22
CA LYS A 223 37.27 -0.65 14.39
C LYS A 223 37.64 0.73 13.82
N ARG A 224 36.69 1.66 13.78
CA ARG A 224 36.88 2.99 13.21
C ARG A 224 37.56 3.90 14.27
N ALA A 225 38.71 4.45 13.95
CA ALA A 225 39.40 5.39 14.83
C ALA A 225 38.54 6.67 14.96
N ALA A 226 38.02 6.91 16.15
CA ALA A 226 37.43 8.19 16.48
C ALA A 226 38.49 9.12 17.10
N GLU A 227 38.72 10.30 16.51
CA GLU A 227 39.51 11.34 17.18
C GLU A 227 38.73 11.83 18.41
N PRO A 228 39.30 11.73 19.64
CA PRO A 228 38.63 12.22 20.82
C PRO A 228 38.47 13.75 20.71
N ASP A 229 37.26 14.22 20.90
CA ASP A 229 37.02 15.65 21.01
C ASP A 229 36.05 15.95 22.17
N ALA A 230 36.07 17.20 22.64
CA ALA A 230 35.24 17.63 23.75
C ALA A 230 33.75 17.74 23.42
N GLU A 231 33.34 17.55 22.15
CA GLU A 231 32.00 17.81 21.65
C GLU A 231 31.26 16.52 21.24
N THR A 232 31.99 15.42 21.09
CA THR A 232 31.43 14.10 20.71
C THR A 232 31.82 13.08 21.77
N THR A 233 30.81 12.44 22.37
CA THR A 233 31.07 11.38 23.36
C THR A 233 31.76 10.20 22.65
N PRO A 234 32.94 9.77 23.10
CA PRO A 234 33.63 8.64 22.54
C PRO A 234 32.87 7.33 22.88
N MET A 235 33.06 6.30 22.06
CA MET A 235 32.61 4.96 22.37
C MET A 235 33.40 4.42 23.57
N GLU A 236 32.71 4.04 24.66
CA GLU A 236 33.36 3.67 25.92
C GLU A 236 34.13 2.33 25.79
N GLU A 237 33.59 1.36 25.11
CA GLU A 237 34.18 0.01 25.00
C GLU A 237 34.19 -0.47 23.52
N PRO A 238 35.03 0.11 22.65
CA PRO A 238 35.06 -0.15 21.23
C PRO A 238 35.34 -1.62 20.87
N GLN A 239 35.97 -2.38 21.78
CA GLN A 239 36.26 -3.80 21.60
C GLN A 239 34.98 -4.67 21.47
N PHE A 240 33.83 -4.19 21.94
CA PHE A 240 32.55 -4.89 21.84
C PHE A 240 31.79 -4.60 20.54
N TYR A 241 32.31 -3.71 19.70
CA TYR A 241 31.67 -3.29 18.43
C TYR A 241 32.63 -3.50 17.26
N GLN A 242 33.11 -4.74 17.08
CA GLN A 242 34.10 -5.10 16.06
C GLN A 242 33.64 -6.27 15.19
N PHE A 243 32.33 -6.39 14.98
CA PHE A 243 31.76 -7.50 14.23
C PHE A 243 31.64 -7.15 12.76
N ASP A 244 32.15 -8.03 11.89
CA ASP A 244 31.84 -7.99 10.46
C ASP A 244 30.61 -8.84 10.24
N ILE A 245 29.45 -8.21 10.09
CA ILE A 245 28.18 -8.90 9.96
C ILE A 245 27.73 -8.88 8.50
N ASP A 246 27.47 -10.04 7.95
CA ASP A 246 26.78 -10.20 6.66
C ASP A 246 25.29 -9.98 6.87
N THR A 247 24.80 -8.78 6.59
CA THR A 247 23.39 -8.39 6.76
C THR A 247 22.46 -9.18 5.85
N ALA A 248 22.91 -9.59 4.66
CA ALA A 248 22.14 -10.45 3.75
C ALA A 248 21.92 -11.85 4.33
N ALA A 249 23.00 -12.46 4.90
CA ALA A 249 22.90 -13.75 5.56
C ALA A 249 22.02 -13.69 6.83
N VAL A 250 22.08 -12.59 7.59
CA VAL A 250 21.21 -12.39 8.75
C VAL A 250 19.75 -12.27 8.34
N ALA A 251 19.44 -11.50 7.31
CA ALA A 251 18.08 -11.37 6.79
C ALA A 251 17.55 -12.75 6.32
N GLU A 252 18.38 -13.56 5.68
CA GLU A 252 18.03 -14.93 5.27
C GLU A 252 17.72 -15.83 6.47
N VAL A 253 18.47 -15.74 7.56
CA VAL A 253 18.19 -16.50 8.81
C VAL A 253 16.85 -16.03 9.41
N TRP A 254 16.64 -14.73 9.50
CA TRP A 254 15.44 -14.18 10.14
C TRP A 254 14.15 -14.51 9.39
N ARG A 255 14.18 -14.57 8.06
CA ARG A 255 13.00 -14.94 7.26
C ARG A 255 12.63 -16.43 7.34
N ARG A 256 13.44 -17.27 8.01
CA ARG A 256 13.23 -18.70 8.15
C ARG A 256 12.85 -19.09 9.58
N GLY A 257 11.62 -18.74 9.96
CA GLY A 257 11.01 -19.17 11.23
C GLY A 257 11.35 -18.28 12.43
N SER A 258 11.91 -17.09 12.25
CA SER A 258 12.02 -16.15 13.34
C SER A 258 10.66 -15.45 13.58
N VAL A 259 10.46 -14.90 14.78
CA VAL A 259 9.22 -14.21 15.14
C VAL A 259 8.95 -12.94 14.33
N ILE A 260 9.97 -12.40 13.64
CA ILE A 260 9.88 -11.24 12.77
C ILE A 260 9.79 -11.61 11.28
N GLU A 261 9.62 -12.89 10.96
CA GLU A 261 9.41 -13.30 9.57
C GLU A 261 8.21 -12.55 8.96
N SER A 262 8.38 -12.10 7.74
CA SER A 262 7.34 -11.34 7.04
C SER A 262 7.67 -11.24 5.55
N TRP A 263 6.66 -10.94 4.73
CA TRP A 263 6.92 -10.67 3.32
C TRP A 263 7.83 -9.44 3.11
N LEU A 264 7.75 -8.44 3.97
CA LEU A 264 8.69 -7.30 3.93
C LEU A 264 10.13 -7.75 4.15
N LEU A 265 10.36 -8.69 5.06
CA LEU A 265 11.68 -9.27 5.29
C LEU A 265 12.14 -10.13 4.10
N ASP A 266 11.25 -10.87 3.45
CA ASP A 266 11.56 -11.61 2.22
C ASP A 266 12.05 -10.68 1.11
N LEU A 267 11.36 -9.54 0.91
CA LEU A 267 11.75 -8.53 -0.07
C LEU A 267 13.09 -7.87 0.30
N THR A 268 13.32 -7.62 1.59
CA THR A 268 14.58 -7.07 2.09
C THR A 268 15.74 -8.02 1.86
N ALA A 269 15.58 -9.30 2.18
CA ALA A 269 16.61 -10.32 1.93
C ALA A 269 16.95 -10.44 0.43
N ALA A 270 15.94 -10.38 -0.44
CA ALA A 270 16.15 -10.40 -1.88
C ALA A 270 16.91 -9.14 -2.38
N ALA A 271 16.64 -7.97 -1.80
CA ALA A 271 17.39 -6.75 -2.14
C ALA A 271 18.84 -6.83 -1.69
N LEU A 272 19.10 -7.27 -0.45
CA LEU A 272 20.45 -7.36 0.11
C LEU A 272 21.32 -8.41 -0.59
N ILE A 273 20.76 -9.53 -1.05
CA ILE A 273 21.54 -10.51 -1.83
C ILE A 273 21.90 -9.99 -3.23
N HIS A 274 21.04 -9.12 -3.79
CA HIS A 274 21.29 -8.50 -5.09
C HIS A 274 22.29 -7.34 -4.99
N SER A 275 22.17 -6.50 -3.97
CA SER A 275 23.01 -5.33 -3.70
C SER A 275 23.26 -5.22 -2.18
N PRO A 276 24.35 -5.83 -1.66
CA PRO A 276 24.62 -5.84 -0.21
C PRO A 276 24.68 -4.45 0.42
N ASP A 277 25.28 -3.48 -0.26
CA ASP A 277 25.43 -2.10 0.21
C ASP A 277 24.27 -1.19 -0.22
N LEU A 278 23.27 -1.70 -0.92
CA LEU A 278 22.11 -0.96 -1.45
C LEU A 278 22.49 0.31 -2.24
N GLU A 279 23.65 0.31 -2.92
CA GLU A 279 24.23 1.48 -3.61
C GLU A 279 23.31 2.10 -4.69
N GLU A 280 22.39 1.32 -5.24
CA GLU A 280 21.41 1.78 -6.24
C GLU A 280 20.32 2.69 -5.66
N PHE A 281 20.21 2.78 -4.31
CA PHE A 281 19.20 3.58 -3.62
C PHE A 281 19.81 4.81 -2.96
N ALA A 282 19.25 5.97 -3.25
CA ALA A 282 19.68 7.24 -2.67
C ALA A 282 19.14 7.51 -1.24
N GLY A 283 18.43 6.55 -0.64
CA GLY A 283 17.86 6.68 0.70
C GLY A 283 16.70 7.69 0.83
N ARG A 284 16.10 8.13 -0.28
CA ARG A 284 14.95 9.07 -0.29
C ARG A 284 13.64 8.30 -0.33
N VAL A 285 12.91 8.31 0.78
CA VAL A 285 11.68 7.54 0.93
C VAL A 285 10.45 8.45 0.82
N SER A 286 9.62 8.22 -0.20
CA SER A 286 8.37 8.95 -0.39
C SER A 286 7.28 8.44 0.55
N ASP A 287 6.27 9.28 0.79
CA ASP A 287 4.99 8.88 1.36
C ASP A 287 3.88 9.21 0.36
N SER A 288 2.89 8.33 0.24
CA SER A 288 1.76 8.45 -0.68
C SER A 288 0.48 8.95 0.00
N GLY A 289 0.58 9.40 1.25
CA GLY A 289 -0.50 10.05 2.00
C GLY A 289 -1.05 9.19 3.15
N GLU A 290 -1.07 7.87 3.03
CA GLU A 290 -1.76 6.98 3.99
C GLU A 290 -1.14 7.07 5.40
N GLY A 291 0.19 7.16 5.52
CA GLY A 291 0.85 7.37 6.81
C GLY A 291 0.45 8.70 7.48
N ARG A 292 0.23 9.76 6.69
CA ARG A 292 -0.29 11.05 7.19
C ARG A 292 -1.73 10.90 7.65
N TRP A 293 -2.58 10.30 6.85
CA TRP A 293 -4.01 10.13 7.18
C TRP A 293 -4.19 9.25 8.41
N THR A 294 -3.37 8.18 8.57
CA THR A 294 -3.34 7.35 9.77
C THR A 294 -2.94 8.15 11.01
N SER A 295 -1.90 9.00 10.90
CA SER A 295 -1.47 9.85 12.02
C SER A 295 -2.52 10.90 12.37
N ILE A 296 -3.21 11.49 11.38
CA ILE A 296 -4.31 12.44 11.58
C ILE A 296 -5.49 11.73 12.27
N ALA A 297 -5.86 10.54 11.82
CA ALA A 297 -6.93 9.76 12.44
C ALA A 297 -6.62 9.46 13.90
N ALA A 298 -5.40 9.00 14.21
CA ALA A 298 -4.98 8.75 15.58
C ALA A 298 -5.08 9.99 16.48
N LEU A 299 -4.71 11.17 15.96
CA LEU A 299 -4.85 12.46 16.69
C LEU A 299 -6.31 12.82 16.92
N GLU A 300 -7.17 12.69 15.92
CA GLU A 300 -8.60 13.04 16.02
C GLU A 300 -9.36 12.06 16.93
N GLU A 301 -8.99 10.79 16.92
CA GLU A 301 -9.54 9.75 17.80
C GLU A 301 -8.98 9.79 19.24
N GLY A 302 -7.90 10.56 19.48
CA GLY A 302 -7.21 10.59 20.76
C GLY A 302 -6.42 9.31 21.07
N VAL A 303 -6.00 8.58 20.04
CA VAL A 303 -5.27 7.32 20.16
C VAL A 303 -3.76 7.56 19.99
N PRO A 304 -2.90 7.11 20.92
CA PRO A 304 -1.45 7.28 20.78
C PRO A 304 -0.91 6.36 19.68
N ALA A 305 -0.15 6.93 18.73
CA ALA A 305 0.49 6.20 17.63
C ALA A 305 1.97 6.64 17.44
N PRO A 306 2.84 6.57 18.48
CA PRO A 306 4.20 7.09 18.40
C PRO A 306 5.06 6.35 17.36
N VAL A 307 4.93 5.03 17.23
CA VAL A 307 5.71 4.24 16.27
C VAL A 307 5.38 4.64 14.82
N LEU A 308 4.11 4.73 14.48
CA LEU A 308 3.65 5.09 13.13
C LEU A 308 4.04 6.53 12.78
N SER A 309 3.88 7.45 13.73
CA SER A 309 4.26 8.86 13.55
C SER A 309 5.77 9.02 13.37
N SER A 310 6.60 8.32 14.16
CA SER A 310 8.06 8.34 14.02
C SER A 310 8.49 7.79 12.66
N ALA A 311 7.92 6.69 12.20
CA ALA A 311 8.19 6.12 10.89
C ALA A 311 7.84 7.09 9.74
N LEU A 312 6.73 7.83 9.86
CA LEU A 312 6.36 8.87 8.90
C LEU A 312 7.38 10.02 8.91
N TYR A 313 7.79 10.50 10.08
CA TYR A 313 8.76 11.60 10.19
C TYR A 313 10.14 11.21 9.66
N SER A 314 10.58 9.96 9.85
CA SER A 314 11.80 9.44 9.23
C SER A 314 11.78 9.56 7.70
N ARG A 315 10.61 9.33 7.07
CA ARG A 315 10.44 9.56 5.62
C ARG A 315 10.54 11.03 5.25
N PHE A 316 10.10 11.96 6.10
CA PHE A 316 10.29 13.39 5.87
C PHE A 316 11.76 13.78 5.98
N ALA A 317 12.46 13.31 7.02
CA ALA A 317 13.89 13.52 7.23
C ALA A 317 14.71 12.97 6.04
N SER A 318 14.38 11.77 5.54
CA SER A 318 15.09 11.17 4.40
C SER A 318 15.05 12.03 3.12
N ARG A 319 14.17 13.02 3.06
CA ARG A 319 14.06 13.98 1.96
C ARG A 319 14.68 15.35 2.26
N GLY A 320 15.36 15.50 3.41
CA GLY A 320 16.02 16.72 3.84
C GLY A 320 15.08 17.80 4.37
N LEU A 321 13.86 17.42 4.83
CA LEU A 321 12.90 18.38 5.37
C LEU A 321 13.22 18.80 6.81
N ASP A 322 14.25 18.22 7.42
CA ASP A 322 14.83 18.54 8.72
C ASP A 322 16.07 19.47 8.67
N ASN A 323 16.63 19.73 7.48
CA ASN A 323 17.86 20.51 7.30
C ASN A 323 17.88 21.87 8.04
N PHE A 324 16.74 22.57 8.10
CA PHE A 324 16.68 23.85 8.82
C PHE A 324 16.74 23.66 10.33
N ALA A 325 16.10 22.59 10.85
CA ALA A 325 16.14 22.27 12.28
C ALA A 325 17.57 21.91 12.71
N ASP A 326 18.28 21.11 11.92
CA ASP A 326 19.66 20.72 12.18
C ASP A 326 20.61 21.94 12.19
N LYS A 327 20.43 22.84 11.20
CA LYS A 327 21.17 24.12 11.18
C LYS A 327 20.87 24.99 12.39
N ALA A 328 19.63 25.05 12.85
CA ALA A 328 19.23 25.80 14.03
C ALA A 328 19.84 25.19 15.30
N LEU A 329 19.90 23.85 15.42
CA LEU A 329 20.59 23.17 16.52
C LEU A 329 22.08 23.50 16.55
N SER A 330 22.76 23.42 15.40
CA SER A 330 24.18 23.81 15.27
C SER A 330 24.41 25.28 15.66
N ALA A 331 23.53 26.19 15.19
CA ALA A 331 23.63 27.62 15.54
C ALA A 331 23.42 27.87 17.03
N MET A 332 22.46 27.19 17.67
CA MET A 332 22.28 27.31 19.14
C MET A 332 23.47 26.77 19.91
N ARG A 333 24.03 25.61 19.55
CA ARG A 333 25.25 25.05 20.16
C ARG A 333 26.42 26.03 20.05
N LYS A 334 26.62 26.66 18.90
CA LYS A 334 27.61 27.67 18.69
C LYS A 334 27.35 28.92 19.56
N GLY A 335 26.09 29.36 19.65
CA GLY A 335 25.71 30.57 20.39
C GLY A 335 25.93 30.49 21.90
N PHE A 336 25.59 29.36 22.52
CA PHE A 336 25.76 29.23 23.98
C PHE A 336 27.08 28.55 24.38
N GLY A 337 27.65 27.67 23.58
CA GLY A 337 28.83 26.87 23.92
C GLY A 337 30.10 27.23 23.15
N GLY A 338 30.01 28.06 22.12
CA GLY A 338 31.15 28.37 21.25
C GLY A 338 31.55 27.22 20.32
N HIS A 339 30.76 26.13 20.27
CA HIS A 339 31.06 24.94 19.49
C HIS A 339 30.95 25.22 17.98
N ASN A 340 32.03 25.03 17.24
CA ASN A 340 32.01 25.14 15.79
C ASN A 340 31.62 23.82 15.16
N GLU A 341 30.75 23.89 14.14
CA GLU A 341 30.39 22.73 13.35
C GLU A 341 31.65 22.13 12.68
N LYS A 342 31.85 20.82 12.80
CA LYS A 342 32.92 20.12 12.11
C LYS A 342 32.63 20.10 10.60
N LYS A 343 33.67 20.42 9.81
CA LYS A 343 33.60 20.21 8.35
C LYS A 343 33.79 18.72 8.10
N THR A 344 32.79 18.10 7.45
CA THR A 344 32.88 16.72 6.92
C THR A 344 33.96 16.61 5.87
#